data_a55f2c15a621b3f51298b4b887f20160
#
_entry.id   a55f2c15a621b3f51298b4b887f20160
#
_cell.length_a   1.000
_cell.length_b   1.000
_cell.length_c   1.000
_cell.angle_alpha   90.00
_cell.angle_beta   90.00
_cell.angle_gamma   90.00
#
_symmetry.space_group_name_H-M   'P 1'
#
loop_
_entity.id
_entity.type
_entity.pdbx_description
1 polymer ?
#
loop_
_entity_poly.entity_id
_entity_poly.type
_entity_poly.pdbx_seq_one_letter_code
_entity_poly.pdbx_strand_id
1 'polypeptide(L)'
;PVKKNNYTLTPSAKIDFGYTFLDSFSEEGTNALKFSSQEIETRIASLGLKFDGLTNFNNSKIKPFGSLEYGYDFTEISTARLSYISDTSTTYSYNQSDDSNHVFTSKIGFDYSFKNNLNIFSNYNRSQRSSSNHTDSVNLSLNFKSKRETEYAMSLGGSEDLSGGFNVAKNVNGFDLKFNVDQSFQNTSNKNALVSLSTKF
;
A
#
# COMPACT_ATOMS: atom_id res chain seq x y z
N PRO A 1 -22.18 -7.10 9.84
CA PRO A 1 -21.57 -6.23 10.82
C PRO A 1 -22.41 -6.19 12.11
N VAL A 2 -21.74 -6.21 13.25
CA VAL A 2 -22.34 -6.01 14.56
C VAL A 2 -22.12 -4.55 14.96
N LYS A 3 -23.22 -3.81 15.15
CA LYS A 3 -23.16 -2.40 15.56
C LYS A 3 -23.57 -2.29 17.02
N LYS A 4 -22.79 -1.55 17.81
CA LYS A 4 -23.10 -1.25 19.20
C LYS A 4 -22.64 0.18 19.53
N ASN A 5 -23.59 1.07 19.84
CA ASN A 5 -23.33 2.48 20.18
C ASN A 5 -22.36 3.16 19.17
N ASN A 6 -21.12 3.33 19.58
CA ASN A 6 -20.11 4.11 18.86
C ASN A 6 -19.12 3.27 18.07
N TYR A 7 -19.34 1.98 17.91
CA TYR A 7 -18.45 1.12 17.15
C TYR A 7 -19.18 0.06 16.32
N THR A 8 -18.51 -0.38 15.28
CA THR A 8 -18.95 -1.43 14.36
C THR A 8 -17.86 -2.48 14.24
N LEU A 9 -18.23 -3.74 14.39
CA LEU A 9 -17.38 -4.89 14.08
C LEU A 9 -17.90 -5.56 12.81
N THR A 10 -17.04 -5.76 11.83
CA THR A 10 -17.40 -6.34 10.55
C THR A 10 -16.51 -7.55 10.28
N PRO A 11 -17.02 -8.78 10.41
CA PRO A 11 -16.33 -9.95 9.92
C PRO A 11 -16.30 -9.93 8.40
N SER A 12 -15.23 -10.45 7.82
CA SER A 12 -15.02 -10.56 6.37
C SER A 12 -14.44 -11.91 6.01
N ALA A 13 -14.78 -12.38 4.83
CA ALA A 13 -14.11 -13.48 4.16
C ALA A 13 -13.76 -13.02 2.75
N LYS A 14 -12.58 -13.37 2.27
CA LYS A 14 -12.05 -12.94 0.97
C LYS A 14 -11.35 -14.12 0.32
N ILE A 15 -11.44 -14.20 -0.99
CA ILE A 15 -10.67 -15.12 -1.81
C ILE A 15 -10.01 -14.27 -2.91
N ASP A 16 -8.70 -14.37 -3.01
CA ASP A 16 -7.91 -13.71 -4.02
C ASP A 16 -7.42 -14.75 -5.02
N PHE A 17 -7.70 -14.49 -6.31
CA PHE A 17 -7.15 -15.24 -7.43
C PHE A 17 -6.39 -14.29 -8.35
N GLY A 18 -5.21 -14.68 -8.75
CA GLY A 18 -4.39 -13.92 -9.68
C GLY A 18 -3.59 -14.83 -10.60
N TYR A 19 -3.33 -14.34 -11.80
CA TYR A 19 -2.42 -14.97 -12.77
C TYR A 19 -1.49 -13.89 -13.32
N THR A 20 -0.20 -14.17 -13.28
CA THR A 20 0.83 -13.33 -13.88
C THR A 20 1.60 -14.16 -14.88
N PHE A 21 1.62 -13.70 -16.12
CA PHE A 21 2.39 -14.32 -17.19
C PHE A 21 3.64 -13.49 -17.43
N LEU A 22 4.79 -14.12 -17.32
CA LEU A 22 6.08 -13.55 -17.70
C LEU A 22 6.51 -14.19 -19.00
N ASP A 23 6.69 -13.39 -20.02
CA ASP A 23 7.21 -13.88 -21.30
C ASP A 23 8.68 -14.30 -21.18
N SER A 24 9.10 -15.19 -22.06
CA SER A 24 10.51 -15.55 -22.15
C SER A 24 11.35 -14.34 -22.58
N PHE A 25 12.49 -14.16 -21.96
CA PHE A 25 13.44 -13.11 -22.35
C PHE A 25 14.87 -13.63 -22.32
N SER A 26 15.76 -12.92 -23.02
CA SER A 26 17.19 -13.22 -23.06
C SER A 26 17.98 -11.97 -22.71
N GLU A 27 18.98 -12.14 -21.88
CA GLU A 27 19.96 -11.10 -21.59
C GLU A 27 20.93 -10.94 -22.76
N GLU A 28 21.70 -9.86 -22.78
CA GLU A 28 22.78 -9.62 -23.70
C GLU A 28 24.14 -9.62 -22.98
N GLY A 29 25.17 -10.11 -23.60
CA GLY A 29 26.55 -10.08 -23.09
C GLY A 29 27.19 -11.45 -22.87
N THR A 30 28.37 -11.42 -22.26
CA THR A 30 29.12 -12.65 -21.93
C THR A 30 28.45 -13.35 -20.76
N ASN A 31 28.17 -14.64 -20.86
CA ASN A 31 27.40 -15.45 -19.89
C ASN A 31 25.93 -15.05 -19.75
N ALA A 32 25.36 -14.47 -20.80
CA ALA A 32 23.98 -14.08 -20.85
C ALA A 32 23.04 -15.29 -20.63
N LEU A 33 21.96 -15.05 -19.89
CA LEU A 33 20.94 -16.05 -19.55
C LEU A 33 19.72 -15.90 -20.44
N LYS A 34 19.10 -17.02 -20.75
CA LYS A 34 17.79 -17.11 -21.37
C LYS A 34 16.82 -17.63 -20.35
N PHE A 35 15.75 -16.87 -20.09
CA PHE A 35 14.67 -17.24 -19.21
C PHE A 35 13.48 -17.77 -20.02
N SER A 36 12.92 -18.89 -19.60
CA SER A 36 11.68 -19.40 -20.19
C SER A 36 10.49 -18.59 -19.69
N SER A 37 9.38 -18.65 -20.43
CA SER A 37 8.10 -18.10 -19.93
C SER A 37 7.71 -18.76 -18.62
N GLN A 38 7.09 -17.97 -17.73
CA GLN A 38 6.68 -18.41 -16.41
C GLN A 38 5.24 -17.98 -16.15
N GLU A 39 4.46 -18.86 -15.57
CA GLU A 39 3.13 -18.58 -15.05
C GLU A 39 3.20 -18.59 -13.52
N ILE A 40 2.69 -17.51 -12.90
CA ILE A 40 2.62 -17.37 -11.45
C ILE A 40 1.15 -17.23 -11.09
N GLU A 41 0.63 -18.20 -10.37
CA GLU A 41 -0.70 -18.16 -9.81
C GLU A 41 -0.67 -17.54 -8.41
N THR A 42 -1.77 -16.93 -7.99
CA THR A 42 -2.03 -16.51 -6.61
C THR A 42 -3.38 -17.04 -6.19
N ARG A 43 -3.43 -17.76 -5.08
CA ARG A 43 -4.66 -18.37 -4.53
C ARG A 43 -4.65 -18.22 -3.02
N ILE A 44 -5.29 -17.17 -2.50
CA ILE A 44 -5.31 -16.89 -1.06
C ILE A 44 -6.75 -16.85 -0.58
N ALA A 45 -7.06 -17.59 0.48
CA ALA A 45 -8.33 -17.46 1.21
C ALA A 45 -8.07 -16.82 2.56
N SER A 46 -8.85 -15.79 2.92
CA SER A 46 -8.66 -15.00 4.13
C SER A 46 -9.95 -14.84 4.92
N LEU A 47 -9.81 -14.81 6.24
CA LEU A 47 -10.83 -14.42 7.19
C LEU A 47 -10.35 -13.20 7.96
N GLY A 48 -11.23 -12.24 8.17
CA GLY A 48 -10.87 -10.99 8.81
C GLY A 48 -11.93 -10.46 9.76
N LEU A 49 -11.49 -9.56 10.63
CA LEU A 49 -12.34 -8.76 11.50
C LEU A 49 -11.90 -7.30 11.43
N LYS A 50 -12.82 -6.44 11.06
CA LYS A 50 -12.62 -5.00 10.99
C LYS A 50 -13.37 -4.32 12.14
N PHE A 51 -12.71 -3.37 12.80
CA PHE A 51 -13.25 -2.49 13.81
C PHE A 51 -13.28 -1.06 13.29
N ASP A 52 -14.41 -0.39 13.40
CA ASP A 52 -14.58 1.03 13.13
C ASP A 52 -15.29 1.68 14.34
N GLY A 53 -14.70 2.72 14.91
CA GLY A 53 -15.24 3.48 16.02
C GLY A 53 -15.59 4.91 15.63
N LEU A 54 -16.47 5.55 16.41
CA LEU A 54 -16.75 6.97 16.30
C LEU A 54 -17.02 7.53 17.70
N THR A 55 -16.17 8.43 18.13
CA THR A 55 -16.32 9.12 19.42
C THR A 55 -16.20 10.63 19.23
N ASN A 56 -17.10 11.36 19.89
CA ASN A 56 -17.05 12.81 19.93
C ASN A 56 -16.40 13.25 21.25
N PHE A 57 -15.44 14.14 21.17
CA PHE A 57 -14.73 14.67 22.33
C PHE A 57 -14.51 16.19 22.18
N ASN A 58 -15.09 16.99 23.07
CA ASN A 58 -14.92 18.45 23.11
C ASN A 58 -15.03 19.14 21.75
N ASN A 59 -16.10 18.88 20.99
CA ASN A 59 -16.33 19.41 19.63
C ASN A 59 -15.36 18.90 18.55
N SER A 60 -14.59 17.88 18.84
CA SER A 60 -13.77 17.12 17.87
C SER A 60 -14.35 15.73 17.68
N LYS A 61 -13.96 15.07 16.59
CA LYS A 61 -14.36 13.69 16.30
C LYS A 61 -13.13 12.83 16.16
N ILE A 62 -13.11 11.69 16.84
CA ILE A 62 -12.11 10.66 16.65
C ILE A 62 -12.77 9.40 16.10
N LYS A 63 -12.18 8.83 15.06
CA LYS A 63 -12.60 7.59 14.43
C LYS A 63 -11.42 6.60 14.51
N PRO A 64 -11.27 5.87 15.63
CA PRO A 64 -10.33 4.79 15.69
C PRO A 64 -10.80 3.65 14.77
N PHE A 65 -9.87 3.00 14.12
CA PHE A 65 -10.15 1.84 13.29
C PHE A 65 -9.04 0.81 13.41
N GLY A 66 -9.36 -0.42 13.05
CA GLY A 66 -8.39 -1.49 13.00
C GLY A 66 -8.92 -2.68 12.21
N SER A 67 -8.03 -3.54 11.78
CA SER A 67 -8.38 -4.83 11.20
C SER A 67 -7.33 -5.87 11.51
N LEU A 68 -7.79 -7.11 11.62
CA LEU A 68 -6.97 -8.30 11.68
C LEU A 68 -7.47 -9.22 10.57
N GLU A 69 -6.57 -9.75 9.78
CA GLU A 69 -6.87 -10.70 8.71
C GLU A 69 -5.85 -11.84 8.78
N TYR A 70 -6.36 -13.04 8.71
CA TYR A 70 -5.57 -14.25 8.57
C TYR A 70 -5.91 -14.90 7.25
N GLY A 71 -4.90 -15.10 6.42
CA GLY A 71 -4.97 -15.75 5.12
C GLY A 71 -4.18 -17.05 5.10
N TYR A 72 -4.65 -17.96 4.27
CA TYR A 72 -3.90 -19.14 3.88
C TYR A 72 -3.68 -19.12 2.38
N ASP A 73 -2.41 -19.24 1.99
CA ASP A 73 -1.96 -19.22 0.60
C ASP A 73 -1.89 -20.64 0.05
N PHE A 74 -2.73 -20.92 -0.93
CA PHE A 74 -2.77 -22.21 -1.65
C PHE A 74 -1.99 -22.14 -2.97
N THR A 75 -1.25 -21.05 -3.18
CA THR A 75 -0.47 -20.85 -4.40
C THR A 75 0.52 -22.00 -4.56
N GLU A 76 0.57 -22.58 -5.75
CA GLU A 76 1.56 -23.59 -6.08
C GLU A 76 2.93 -22.92 -6.29
N ILE A 77 3.99 -23.67 -5.99
CA ILE A 77 5.36 -23.20 -6.16
C ILE A 77 5.60 -22.92 -7.65
N SER A 78 5.93 -21.67 -7.98
CA SER A 78 6.31 -21.33 -9.34
C SER A 78 7.79 -21.63 -9.59
N THR A 79 8.09 -22.26 -10.72
CA THR A 79 9.43 -22.67 -11.12
C THR A 79 9.92 -21.79 -12.26
N ALA A 80 10.92 -20.98 -12.00
CA ALA A 80 11.66 -20.27 -13.05
C ALA A 80 12.68 -21.20 -13.68
N ARG A 81 12.69 -21.29 -15.02
CA ARG A 81 13.65 -22.08 -15.79
C ARG A 81 14.55 -21.16 -16.60
N LEU A 82 15.84 -21.40 -16.51
CA LEU A 82 16.84 -20.61 -17.20
C LEU A 82 17.96 -21.49 -17.77
N SER A 83 18.63 -21.03 -18.82
CA SER A 83 19.80 -21.65 -19.42
C SER A 83 20.80 -20.56 -19.85
N TYR A 84 22.05 -20.92 -20.02
CA TYR A 84 22.99 -20.01 -20.72
C TYR A 84 22.64 -19.94 -22.21
N ILE A 85 22.77 -18.78 -22.82
CA ILE A 85 22.55 -18.63 -24.27
C ILE A 85 23.59 -19.46 -25.03
N SER A 86 24.82 -19.56 -24.49
CA SER A 86 25.91 -20.37 -25.05
C SER A 86 25.71 -21.88 -24.91
N ASP A 87 24.86 -22.32 -23.97
CA ASP A 87 24.49 -23.73 -23.75
C ASP A 87 23.03 -23.84 -23.36
N THR A 88 22.19 -24.01 -24.37
CA THR A 88 20.73 -24.19 -24.16
C THR A 88 20.36 -25.64 -23.88
N SER A 89 21.30 -26.57 -23.89
CA SER A 89 21.09 -27.98 -23.59
C SER A 89 20.93 -28.21 -22.07
N THR A 90 21.57 -27.35 -21.27
CA THR A 90 21.52 -27.40 -19.81
C THR A 90 20.47 -26.40 -19.27
N THR A 91 19.43 -26.90 -18.62
CA THR A 91 18.39 -26.06 -18.00
C THR A 91 18.54 -26.10 -16.48
N TYR A 92 18.57 -24.93 -15.88
CA TYR A 92 18.54 -24.72 -14.43
C TYR A 92 17.12 -24.36 -14.02
N SER A 93 16.70 -24.87 -12.88
CA SER A 93 15.38 -24.59 -12.30
C SER A 93 15.55 -23.92 -10.96
N TYR A 94 14.86 -22.81 -10.77
CA TYR A 94 14.78 -22.10 -9.49
C TYR A 94 13.33 -22.13 -9.00
N ASN A 95 13.11 -22.75 -7.85
CA ASN A 95 11.80 -22.81 -7.22
C ASN A 95 11.69 -21.65 -6.23
N GLN A 96 10.75 -20.75 -6.47
CA GLN A 96 10.43 -19.71 -5.53
C GLN A 96 9.33 -20.21 -4.61
N SER A 97 9.69 -20.52 -3.37
CA SER A 97 8.76 -20.84 -2.31
C SER A 97 8.77 -19.76 -1.25
N ASP A 98 7.60 -19.38 -0.78
CA ASP A 98 7.50 -18.59 0.44
C ASP A 98 7.82 -19.45 1.68
N ASP A 99 8.36 -18.82 2.73
CA ASP A 99 8.70 -19.48 4.00
C ASP A 99 7.46 -20.05 4.71
N SER A 100 6.28 -19.57 4.38
CA SER A 100 5.03 -19.96 5.02
C SER A 100 3.83 -19.68 4.11
N ASN A 101 2.89 -20.60 4.13
CA ASN A 101 1.57 -20.42 3.50
C ASN A 101 0.63 -19.55 4.35
N HIS A 102 1.01 -19.21 5.57
CA HIS A 102 0.21 -18.39 6.46
C HIS A 102 0.53 -16.92 6.26
N VAL A 103 -0.52 -16.11 6.09
CA VAL A 103 -0.42 -14.64 5.96
C VAL A 103 -1.23 -14.01 7.06
N PHE A 104 -0.60 -13.21 7.89
CA PHE A 104 -1.26 -12.41 8.92
C PHE A 104 -1.11 -10.95 8.60
N THR A 105 -2.25 -10.24 8.49
CA THR A 105 -2.25 -8.79 8.24
C THR A 105 -2.97 -8.07 9.37
N SER A 106 -2.34 -7.05 9.93
CA SER A 106 -2.94 -6.19 10.94
C SER A 106 -2.85 -4.74 10.53
N LYS A 107 -3.89 -3.99 10.88
CA LYS A 107 -3.95 -2.54 10.68
C LYS A 107 -4.55 -1.90 11.92
N ILE A 108 -3.95 -0.80 12.37
CA ILE A 108 -4.50 0.05 13.43
C ILE A 108 -4.29 1.51 13.06
N GLY A 109 -5.25 2.35 13.38
CA GLY A 109 -5.14 3.77 13.08
C GLY A 109 -6.28 4.58 13.65
N PHE A 110 -6.24 5.86 13.35
CA PHE A 110 -7.30 6.81 13.70
C PHE A 110 -7.38 7.95 12.69
N ASP A 111 -8.56 8.54 12.61
CA ASP A 111 -8.86 9.80 11.95
C ASP A 111 -9.39 10.76 13.02
N TYR A 112 -8.68 11.85 13.26
CA TYR A 112 -9.04 12.86 14.25
C TYR A 112 -9.35 14.19 13.58
N SER A 113 -10.62 14.58 13.63
CA SER A 113 -11.11 15.81 13.02
C SER A 113 -11.37 16.87 14.10
N PHE A 114 -10.62 17.97 14.02
CA PHE A 114 -10.78 19.13 14.88
C PHE A 114 -11.86 20.09 14.34
N LYS A 115 -12.42 20.91 15.21
CA LYS A 115 -13.43 21.91 14.86
C LYS A 115 -12.92 23.01 13.91
N ASN A 116 -11.62 23.25 13.89
CA ASN A 116 -10.96 24.29 13.08
C ASN A 116 -10.56 23.81 11.66
N ASN A 117 -11.21 22.78 11.14
CA ASN A 117 -10.92 22.16 9.83
C ASN A 117 -9.52 21.53 9.71
N LEU A 118 -8.88 21.22 10.83
CA LEU A 118 -7.70 20.37 10.88
C LEU A 118 -8.14 18.92 11.01
N ASN A 119 -7.55 18.06 10.20
CA ASN A 119 -7.72 16.61 10.27
C ASN A 119 -6.35 15.95 10.38
N ILE A 120 -6.21 15.01 11.30
CA ILE A 120 -5.03 14.18 11.48
C ILE A 120 -5.45 12.74 11.24
N PHE A 121 -4.80 12.11 10.27
CA PHE A 121 -4.95 10.68 10.01
C PHE A 121 -3.64 9.98 10.28
N SER A 122 -3.69 8.85 10.98
CA SER A 122 -2.51 7.99 11.17
C SER A 122 -2.91 6.53 11.12
N ASN A 123 -2.08 5.71 10.51
CA ASN A 123 -2.20 4.27 10.59
C ASN A 123 -0.83 3.58 10.57
N TYR A 124 -0.82 2.40 11.15
CA TYR A 124 0.24 1.41 11.05
C TYR A 124 -0.36 0.12 10.47
N ASN A 125 0.34 -0.48 9.53
CA ASN A 125 0.00 -1.78 8.96
C ASN A 125 1.18 -2.72 9.11
N ARG A 126 0.90 -3.98 9.38
CA ARG A 126 1.87 -5.06 9.34
C ARG A 126 1.28 -6.22 8.55
N SER A 127 2.06 -6.73 7.60
CA SER A 127 1.80 -7.99 6.91
C SER A 127 2.95 -8.94 7.22
N GLN A 128 2.65 -10.14 7.66
CA GLN A 128 3.63 -11.12 8.11
C GLN A 128 3.31 -12.50 7.56
N ARG A 129 4.28 -13.13 6.90
CA ARG A 129 4.22 -14.52 6.43
C ARG A 129 4.98 -15.47 7.35
N SER A 130 6.16 -15.05 7.84
CA SER A 130 6.98 -15.81 8.80
C SER A 130 7.64 -14.87 9.79
N SER A 131 8.43 -15.37 10.69
CA SER A 131 9.17 -14.55 11.66
C SER A 131 10.16 -13.58 11.00
N SER A 132 10.71 -13.95 9.85
CA SER A 132 11.69 -13.17 9.08
C SER A 132 11.09 -12.41 7.90
N ASN A 133 9.92 -12.82 7.41
CA ASN A 133 9.27 -12.22 6.25
C ASN A 133 8.06 -11.39 6.69
N HIS A 134 8.26 -10.11 6.94
CA HIS A 134 7.21 -9.16 7.27
C HIS A 134 7.46 -7.80 6.62
N THR A 135 6.38 -7.08 6.40
CA THR A 135 6.40 -5.69 5.91
C THR A 135 5.62 -4.82 6.88
N ASP A 136 6.27 -3.80 7.39
CA ASP A 136 5.68 -2.77 8.24
C ASP A 136 5.52 -1.49 7.46
N SER A 137 4.38 -0.82 7.57
CA SER A 137 4.18 0.50 6.98
C SER A 137 3.48 1.45 7.93
N VAL A 138 3.89 2.70 7.89
CA VAL A 138 3.31 3.79 8.66
C VAL A 138 2.83 4.86 7.71
N ASN A 139 1.68 5.46 8.00
CA ASN A 139 1.20 6.64 7.31
C ASN A 139 0.69 7.65 8.32
N LEU A 140 1.11 8.89 8.16
CA LEU A 140 0.63 10.05 8.89
C LEU A 140 0.25 11.13 7.88
N SER A 141 -0.93 11.71 8.01
CA SER A 141 -1.30 12.87 7.22
C SER A 141 -1.97 13.95 8.08
N LEU A 142 -1.66 15.19 7.75
CA LEU A 142 -2.25 16.39 8.33
C LEU A 142 -2.93 17.14 7.19
N ASN A 143 -4.23 17.37 7.32
CA ASN A 143 -5.00 18.11 6.33
C ASN A 143 -5.65 19.31 7.02
N PHE A 144 -5.47 20.48 6.45
CA PHE A 144 -6.05 21.71 6.97
C PHE A 144 -6.73 22.51 5.86
N LYS A 145 -7.99 22.87 6.07
CA LYS A 145 -8.73 23.77 5.17
C LYS A 145 -8.89 25.13 5.83
N SER A 146 -8.29 26.14 5.21
CA SER A 146 -8.37 27.53 5.69
C SER A 146 -9.76 28.13 5.45
N LYS A 147 -10.07 29.23 6.13
CA LYS A 147 -11.32 30.01 5.91
C LYS A 147 -11.44 30.56 4.47
N ARG A 148 -10.32 30.70 3.75
CA ARG A 148 -10.27 31.11 2.33
C ARG A 148 -10.30 29.93 1.37
N GLU A 149 -10.74 28.76 1.84
CA GLU A 149 -10.85 27.52 1.06
C GLU A 149 -9.55 26.99 0.45
N THR A 150 -8.40 27.46 0.95
CA THR A 150 -7.12 26.84 0.59
C THR A 150 -6.93 25.60 1.43
N GLU A 151 -6.64 24.50 0.77
CA GLU A 151 -6.37 23.20 1.38
C GLU A 151 -4.86 22.98 1.45
N TYR A 152 -4.38 22.58 2.61
CA TYR A 152 -3.00 22.20 2.87
C TYR A 152 -2.98 20.76 3.32
N ALA A 153 -2.11 19.95 2.74
CA ALA A 153 -1.91 18.58 3.18
C ALA A 153 -0.41 18.32 3.36
N MET A 154 -0.07 17.66 4.44
CA MET A 154 1.25 17.09 4.68
C MET A 154 1.10 15.62 4.89
N SER A 155 2.01 14.83 4.34
CA SER A 155 2.03 13.39 4.51
C SER A 155 3.43 12.91 4.83
N LEU A 156 3.48 11.86 5.63
CA LEU A 156 4.67 11.08 5.92
C LEU A 156 4.26 9.62 5.89
N GLY A 157 4.93 8.79 5.13
CA GLY A 157 4.57 7.38 5.09
C GLY A 157 5.53 6.56 4.26
N GLY A 158 5.37 5.27 4.38
CA GLY A 158 6.15 4.28 3.67
C GLY A 158 6.32 3.00 4.49
N SER A 159 7.07 2.09 3.94
CA SER A 159 7.49 0.85 4.58
C SER A 159 9.03 0.84 4.77
N GLU A 160 9.74 0.23 3.87
CA GLU A 160 11.22 0.23 3.88
C GLU A 160 11.77 1.62 3.55
N ASP A 161 11.11 2.34 2.61
CA ASP A 161 11.42 3.70 2.23
C ASP A 161 10.37 4.66 2.78
N LEU A 162 10.77 5.57 3.67
CA LEU A 162 9.92 6.66 4.12
C LEU A 162 9.95 7.83 3.14
N SER A 163 8.77 8.36 2.85
CA SER A 163 8.60 9.54 2.02
C SER A 163 7.73 10.59 2.71
N GLY A 164 8.00 11.85 2.42
CA GLY A 164 7.19 12.96 2.86
C GLY A 164 6.65 13.74 1.69
N GLY A 165 5.42 14.24 1.83
CA GLY A 165 4.75 15.04 0.83
C GLY A 165 4.15 16.31 1.42
N PHE A 166 4.07 17.34 0.60
CA PHE A 166 3.35 18.57 0.89
C PHE A 166 2.50 18.96 -0.31
N ASN A 167 1.24 19.24 -0.06
CA ASN A 167 0.28 19.66 -1.07
C ASN A 167 -0.41 20.96 -0.65
N VAL A 168 -0.59 21.86 -1.60
CA VAL A 168 -1.46 23.02 -1.47
C VAL A 168 -2.44 23.03 -2.63
N ALA A 169 -3.73 23.16 -2.34
CA ALA A 169 -4.76 23.25 -3.35
C ALA A 169 -5.69 24.45 -3.09
N LYS A 170 -6.07 25.16 -4.13
CA LYS A 170 -7.00 26.29 -4.05
C LYS A 170 -7.80 26.41 -5.32
N ASN A 171 -9.12 26.60 -5.19
CA ASN A 171 -9.95 27.02 -6.30
C ASN A 171 -9.96 28.56 -6.38
N VAL A 172 -9.67 29.11 -7.55
CA VAL A 172 -9.71 30.53 -7.85
C VAL A 172 -10.57 30.76 -9.10
N ASN A 173 -11.77 31.28 -8.90
CA ASN A 173 -12.71 31.60 -10.01
C ASN A 173 -12.97 30.40 -10.97
N GLY A 174 -13.13 29.19 -10.42
CA GLY A 174 -13.39 27.99 -11.21
C GLY A 174 -12.14 27.26 -11.72
N PHE A 175 -10.96 27.80 -11.46
CA PHE A 175 -9.69 27.15 -11.73
C PHE A 175 -9.13 26.50 -10.47
N ASP A 176 -8.81 25.20 -10.54
CA ASP A 176 -8.14 24.46 -9.48
C ASP A 176 -6.62 24.56 -9.66
N LEU A 177 -5.99 25.30 -8.76
CA LEU A 177 -4.53 25.38 -8.63
C LEU A 177 -4.06 24.36 -7.62
N LYS A 178 -3.06 23.53 -7.97
CA LYS A 178 -2.43 22.58 -7.06
C LYS A 178 -0.93 22.65 -7.17
N PHE A 179 -0.30 22.59 -6.01
CA PHE A 179 1.15 22.46 -5.86
C PHE A 179 1.45 21.24 -5.00
N ASN A 180 2.25 20.32 -5.51
CA ASN A 180 2.69 19.12 -4.82
C ASN A 180 4.20 19.06 -4.77
N VAL A 181 4.73 18.62 -3.64
CA VAL A 181 6.15 18.25 -3.48
C VAL A 181 6.18 16.93 -2.72
N ASP A 182 6.91 15.98 -3.25
CA ASP A 182 7.14 14.68 -2.62
C ASP A 182 8.63 14.35 -2.64
N GLN A 183 9.13 13.76 -1.56
CA GLN A 183 10.52 13.35 -1.44
C GLN A 183 10.63 12.04 -0.65
N SER A 184 11.42 11.08 -1.15
CA SER A 184 11.92 9.95 -0.38
C SER A 184 13.07 10.41 0.51
N PHE A 185 13.10 9.94 1.77
CA PHE A 185 14.17 10.28 2.71
C PHE A 185 15.39 9.36 2.57
N GLN A 186 15.20 8.15 2.05
CA GLN A 186 16.30 7.20 1.84
C GLN A 186 16.93 7.36 0.46
N ASN A 187 16.11 7.60 -0.56
CA ASN A 187 16.60 7.89 -1.91
C ASN A 187 16.36 9.35 -2.26
N THR A 188 17.35 10.20 -1.97
CA THR A 188 17.27 11.65 -2.22
C THR A 188 17.16 12.03 -3.70
N SER A 189 17.37 11.09 -4.62
CA SER A 189 17.13 11.29 -6.07
C SER A 189 15.64 11.26 -6.42
N ASN A 190 14.80 10.61 -5.60
CA ASN A 190 13.35 10.56 -5.79
C ASN A 190 12.70 11.81 -5.18
N LYS A 191 12.76 12.90 -5.93
CA LYS A 191 12.08 14.16 -5.63
C LYS A 191 11.13 14.49 -6.77
N ASN A 192 9.92 14.88 -6.42
CA ASN A 192 8.94 15.33 -7.39
C ASN A 192 8.35 16.67 -6.94
N ALA A 193 8.24 17.62 -7.86
CA ALA A 193 7.53 18.86 -7.66
C ALA A 193 6.63 19.10 -8.88
N LEU A 194 5.34 19.28 -8.63
CA LEU A 194 4.33 19.45 -9.69
C LEU A 194 3.45 20.67 -9.35
N VAL A 195 3.30 21.54 -10.34
CA VAL A 195 2.25 22.56 -10.35
C VAL A 195 1.24 22.20 -11.42
N SER A 196 -0.03 22.17 -11.06
CA SER A 196 -1.11 21.92 -12.02
C SER A 196 -2.20 22.99 -11.93
N LEU A 197 -2.76 23.30 -13.08
CA LEU A 197 -3.93 24.15 -13.24
C LEU A 197 -4.97 23.36 -14.02
N SER A 198 -6.18 23.25 -13.50
CA SER A 198 -7.28 22.57 -14.17
C SER A 198 -8.59 23.32 -13.97
N THR A 199 -9.54 23.14 -14.87
CA THR A 199 -10.90 23.64 -14.74
C THR A 199 -11.90 22.53 -15.05
N LYS A 200 -13.07 22.60 -14.44
CA LYS A 200 -14.19 21.72 -14.76
C LYS A 200 -15.08 22.46 -15.76
N PHE A 201 -15.34 21.83 -16.86
CA PHE A 201 -16.33 22.25 -17.85
C PHE A 201 -17.67 21.58 -17.56
#